data_70b22933366c5917ac6c94b207ea22b4
#
_entry.id   70b22933366c5917ac6c94b207ea22b4
#
_cell.length_a   1.000
_cell.length_b   1.000
_cell.length_c   1.000
_cell.angle_alpha   90.00
_cell.angle_beta   90.00
_cell.angle_gamma   90.00
#
_symmetry.space_group_name_H-M   'P 1'
#
loop_
_entity.id
_entity.type
_entity.pdbx_description
1 polymer ?
#
loop_
_entity_poly.entity_id
_entity_poly.type
_entity_poly.pdbx_seq_one_letter_code
_entity_poly.pdbx_strand_id
1 'polypeptide(L)'
;MSGLAELRNDLRNEVRYGLRFLVRESTVGERRVRSLLANERLPPEELRPITDRLLFDTLKAATRQIPRYRSIKVDFTVDNVREVLAERFPIIGRTELVGGAGEYFPKAGSTYPWTAVGRTSGTSGTPLKVYRSLDSVLWENAFIERQFRWAGYQPGMPRAYLRGDTVVPIDKSVPPYWFYNRYNNQLVLSSRHLREPCVDALIAELARFKPFMLQAYPSTAYELALLLEKRHASLKIPYIFTASEPTYPHQRQLIEERLGGRVMEYYGMAERVAYASECERGNLHVNTDYSYVEIVDDDGKPTSGDGYIVGTTFHNTVMPLVRYRVSDRTRWRNQVCPCGRTYPLVEPITGKFEDTLYGARGQRISPSVVTFIFKSLDGIERSQVAQVGESEWEIRVVPAAGYGQSQRNRLVQNVRELVDPDLNVTVREVDDIARTSAHKYRWIVNEYSRGS
;
A
#
# COMPACT_ATOMS: atom_id res chain seq x y z
N MET A 1 31.99 -12.04 -15.33
CA MET A 1 30.55 -12.04 -15.71
C MET A 1 29.69 -11.09 -14.84
N SER A 2 30.17 -10.60 -13.68
CA SER A 2 29.43 -9.70 -12.78
C SER A 2 29.16 -8.30 -13.36
N GLY A 3 30.14 -7.68 -14.02
CA GLY A 3 30.03 -6.29 -14.48
C GLY A 3 28.93 -6.03 -15.55
N LEU A 4 28.68 -6.98 -16.46
CA LEU A 4 27.61 -6.85 -17.47
C LEU A 4 26.23 -6.97 -16.85
N ALA A 5 26.05 -7.82 -15.84
CA ALA A 5 24.79 -7.97 -15.13
C ALA A 5 24.48 -6.72 -14.29
N GLU A 6 25.47 -6.14 -13.65
CA GLU A 6 25.34 -4.87 -12.91
C GLU A 6 24.97 -3.72 -13.84
N LEU A 7 25.70 -3.53 -14.93
CA LEU A 7 25.39 -2.50 -15.94
C LEU A 7 23.96 -2.62 -16.50
N ARG A 8 23.54 -3.85 -16.79
CA ARG A 8 22.15 -4.12 -17.24
C ARG A 8 21.12 -3.77 -16.19
N ASN A 9 21.40 -4.04 -14.92
CA ASN A 9 20.52 -3.70 -13.81
C ASN A 9 20.42 -2.19 -13.60
N ASP A 10 21.54 -1.48 -13.66
CA ASP A 10 21.60 -0.04 -13.53
C ASP A 10 20.85 0.66 -14.67
N LEU A 11 21.04 0.22 -15.91
CA LEU A 11 20.31 0.75 -17.06
C LEU A 11 18.79 0.52 -16.91
N ARG A 12 18.40 -0.68 -16.44
CA ARG A 12 16.98 -0.97 -16.17
C ARG A 12 16.41 -0.04 -15.11
N ASN A 13 17.15 0.22 -14.03
CA ASN A 13 16.74 1.14 -12.97
C ASN A 13 16.65 2.57 -13.52
N GLU A 14 17.63 3.05 -14.25
CA GLU A 14 17.61 4.39 -14.87
C GLU A 14 16.35 4.60 -15.72
N VAL A 15 16.05 3.67 -16.63
CA VAL A 15 14.85 3.74 -17.47
C VAL A 15 13.59 3.70 -16.62
N ARG A 16 13.50 2.78 -15.65
CA ARG A 16 12.33 2.63 -14.76
C ARG A 16 12.05 3.91 -13.97
N TYR A 17 13.06 4.48 -13.35
CA TYR A 17 12.91 5.66 -12.50
C TYR A 17 12.75 6.95 -13.32
N GLY A 18 13.41 7.05 -14.47
CA GLY A 18 13.20 8.15 -15.42
C GLY A 18 11.77 8.21 -15.95
N LEU A 19 11.21 7.06 -16.37
CA LEU A 19 9.81 6.98 -16.78
C LEU A 19 8.84 7.28 -15.63
N ARG A 20 9.11 6.77 -14.43
CA ARG A 20 8.30 7.10 -13.25
C ARG A 20 8.30 8.59 -12.95
N PHE A 21 9.46 9.24 -13.02
CA PHE A 21 9.58 10.68 -12.81
C PHE A 21 8.75 11.46 -13.84
N LEU A 22 8.94 11.18 -15.12
CA LEU A 22 8.22 11.84 -16.21
C LEU A 22 6.70 11.71 -16.05
N VAL A 23 6.22 10.52 -15.67
CA VAL A 23 4.79 10.27 -15.53
C VAL A 23 4.22 10.84 -14.25
N ARG A 24 4.88 10.70 -13.10
CA ARG A 24 4.28 10.95 -11.78
C ARG A 24 4.64 12.30 -11.16
N GLU A 25 5.88 12.76 -11.38
CA GLU A 25 6.48 13.88 -10.65
C GLU A 25 6.84 15.06 -11.57
N SER A 26 6.36 15.04 -12.82
CA SER A 26 6.47 16.13 -13.76
C SER A 26 5.61 17.35 -13.36
N THR A 27 5.63 18.38 -14.19
CA THR A 27 4.78 19.58 -14.01
C THR A 27 3.29 19.27 -13.84
N VAL A 28 2.80 18.17 -14.43
CA VAL A 28 1.41 17.71 -14.28
C VAL A 28 1.16 17.15 -12.88
N GLY A 29 2.10 16.40 -12.32
CA GLY A 29 2.04 15.95 -10.93
C GLY A 29 2.04 17.10 -9.94
N GLU A 30 2.92 18.09 -10.15
CA GLU A 30 3.01 19.25 -9.28
C GLU A 30 1.75 20.13 -9.30
N ARG A 31 1.07 20.25 -10.45
CA ARG A 31 -0.24 20.96 -10.52
C ARG A 31 -1.29 20.27 -9.64
N ARG A 32 -1.34 18.94 -9.65
CA ARG A 32 -2.25 18.18 -8.77
C ARG A 32 -1.92 18.39 -7.30
N VAL A 33 -0.66 18.34 -6.93
CA VAL A 33 -0.23 18.59 -5.53
C VAL A 33 -0.65 19.98 -5.08
N ARG A 34 -0.45 21.02 -5.90
CA ARG A 34 -0.88 22.40 -5.57
C ARG A 34 -2.40 22.51 -5.41
N SER A 35 -3.17 21.84 -6.27
CA SER A 35 -4.62 21.80 -6.14
C SER A 35 -5.05 21.16 -4.80
N LEU A 36 -4.39 20.06 -4.42
CA LEU A 36 -4.68 19.38 -3.15
C LEU A 36 -4.27 20.24 -1.93
N LEU A 37 -3.15 20.95 -1.99
CA LEU A 37 -2.71 21.86 -0.93
C LEU A 37 -3.65 23.05 -0.77
N ALA A 38 -4.30 23.50 -1.85
CA ALA A 38 -5.30 24.56 -1.78
C ALA A 38 -6.58 24.12 -1.03
N ASN A 39 -6.92 22.81 -1.09
CA ASN A 39 -8.13 22.26 -0.46
C ASN A 39 -7.98 22.00 1.05
N GLU A 40 -6.78 21.74 1.53
CA GLU A 40 -6.57 21.13 2.86
C GLU A 40 -6.98 22.00 4.07
N ARG A 41 -7.13 23.31 3.85
CA ARG A 41 -7.52 24.29 4.86
C ARG A 41 -8.84 24.99 4.55
N LEU A 42 -9.53 24.61 3.47
CA LEU A 42 -10.86 25.13 3.18
C LEU A 42 -11.82 24.77 4.31
N PRO A 43 -12.69 25.67 4.73
CA PRO A 43 -13.77 25.34 5.65
C PRO A 43 -14.61 24.18 5.10
N PRO A 44 -15.23 23.34 5.94
CA PRO A 44 -16.02 22.20 5.48
C PRO A 44 -17.12 22.56 4.48
N GLU A 45 -17.71 23.75 4.61
CA GLU A 45 -18.75 24.28 3.70
C GLU A 45 -18.21 24.62 2.32
N GLU A 46 -16.94 24.96 2.17
CA GLU A 46 -16.28 25.21 0.89
C GLU A 46 -15.71 23.93 0.28
N LEU A 47 -15.24 23.00 1.12
CA LEU A 47 -14.72 21.71 0.68
C LEU A 47 -15.83 20.77 0.21
N ARG A 48 -17.01 20.85 0.83
CA ARG A 48 -18.16 19.99 0.52
C ARG A 48 -18.62 20.07 -0.94
N PRO A 49 -18.82 21.25 -1.56
CA PRO A 49 -19.18 21.33 -2.98
C PRO A 49 -18.15 20.69 -3.90
N ILE A 50 -16.86 20.76 -3.58
CA ILE A 50 -15.78 20.12 -4.34
C ILE A 50 -15.93 18.60 -4.28
N THR A 51 -16.13 18.06 -3.08
CA THR A 51 -16.27 16.60 -2.86
C THR A 51 -17.59 16.07 -3.43
N ASP A 52 -18.68 16.82 -3.34
CA ASP A 52 -19.98 16.47 -3.90
C ASP A 52 -19.93 16.45 -5.43
N ARG A 53 -19.19 17.37 -6.03
CA ARG A 53 -18.94 17.35 -7.47
C ARG A 53 -18.13 16.13 -7.90
N LEU A 54 -17.07 15.77 -7.18
CA LEU A 54 -16.29 14.55 -7.46
C LEU A 54 -17.14 13.30 -7.32
N LEU A 55 -18.00 13.24 -6.30
CA LEU A 55 -18.94 12.13 -6.10
C LEU A 55 -19.94 12.06 -7.26
N PHE A 56 -20.55 13.18 -7.64
CA PHE A 56 -21.48 13.26 -8.75
C PHE A 56 -20.85 12.76 -10.06
N ASP A 57 -19.67 13.22 -10.39
CA ASP A 57 -18.95 12.83 -11.61
C ASP A 57 -18.63 11.32 -11.58
N THR A 58 -18.26 10.78 -10.41
CA THR A 58 -18.03 9.35 -10.22
C THR A 58 -19.29 8.52 -10.42
N LEU A 59 -20.40 8.88 -9.77
CA LEU A 59 -21.66 8.13 -9.92
C LEU A 59 -22.19 8.21 -11.33
N LYS A 60 -22.08 9.36 -11.98
CA LYS A 60 -22.47 9.54 -13.39
C LYS A 60 -21.63 8.69 -14.33
N ALA A 61 -20.32 8.60 -14.09
CA ALA A 61 -19.44 7.72 -14.85
C ALA A 61 -19.78 6.24 -14.58
N ALA A 62 -19.98 5.86 -13.32
CA ALA A 62 -20.31 4.50 -12.92
C ALA A 62 -21.62 4.01 -13.55
N THR A 63 -22.73 4.75 -13.43
CA THR A 63 -24.02 4.38 -14.01
C THR A 63 -24.02 4.35 -15.54
N ARG A 64 -23.17 5.14 -16.16
CA ARG A 64 -23.05 5.21 -17.61
C ARG A 64 -22.21 4.08 -18.22
N GLN A 65 -21.12 3.69 -17.55
CA GLN A 65 -20.06 2.86 -18.13
C GLN A 65 -19.99 1.45 -17.55
N ILE A 66 -20.34 1.27 -16.26
CA ILE A 66 -20.11 0.03 -15.54
C ILE A 66 -21.38 -0.83 -15.57
N PRO A 67 -21.34 -2.07 -16.11
CA PRO A 67 -22.51 -2.92 -16.25
C PRO A 67 -23.33 -3.04 -14.96
N ARG A 68 -22.69 -3.28 -13.83
CA ARG A 68 -23.33 -3.44 -12.51
C ARG A 68 -24.19 -2.24 -12.11
N TYR A 69 -23.74 -1.01 -12.42
CA TYR A 69 -24.44 0.22 -12.01
C TYR A 69 -25.42 0.76 -13.06
N ARG A 70 -25.40 0.23 -14.30
CA ARG A 70 -26.33 0.66 -15.38
C ARG A 70 -27.79 0.40 -15.08
N SER A 71 -28.09 -0.58 -14.23
CA SER A 71 -29.46 -0.88 -13.80
C SER A 71 -30.02 0.17 -12.83
N ILE A 72 -29.17 0.98 -12.23
CA ILE A 72 -29.56 2.04 -11.31
C ILE A 72 -29.98 3.25 -12.16
N LYS A 73 -31.28 3.26 -12.50
CA LYS A 73 -31.89 4.37 -13.23
C LYS A 73 -32.41 5.38 -12.22
N VAL A 74 -31.64 6.42 -11.96
CA VAL A 74 -32.00 7.52 -11.06
C VAL A 74 -31.40 8.80 -11.59
N ASP A 75 -32.19 9.84 -11.60
CA ASP A 75 -31.72 11.20 -11.87
C ASP A 75 -31.23 11.80 -10.56
N PHE A 76 -30.04 12.40 -10.60
CA PHE A 76 -29.44 13.07 -9.46
C PHE A 76 -28.65 14.30 -9.89
N THR A 77 -28.50 15.21 -8.95
CA THR A 77 -27.74 16.45 -9.09
C THR A 77 -26.58 16.44 -8.10
N VAL A 78 -25.74 17.45 -8.15
CA VAL A 78 -24.68 17.62 -7.14
C VAL A 78 -25.28 17.80 -5.74
N ASP A 79 -26.43 18.46 -5.62
CA ASP A 79 -27.03 18.79 -4.33
C ASP A 79 -27.59 17.58 -3.57
N ASN A 80 -28.12 16.56 -4.29
CA ASN A 80 -28.71 15.34 -3.68
C ASN A 80 -27.84 14.10 -3.83
N VAL A 81 -26.60 14.22 -4.33
CA VAL A 81 -25.75 13.08 -4.69
C VAL A 81 -25.46 12.14 -3.53
N ARG A 82 -25.29 12.66 -2.30
CA ARG A 82 -25.05 11.84 -1.10
C ARG A 82 -26.27 11.03 -0.69
N GLU A 83 -27.45 11.61 -0.77
CA GLU A 83 -28.72 10.95 -0.50
C GLU A 83 -28.94 9.81 -1.50
N VAL A 84 -28.81 10.09 -2.78
CA VAL A 84 -28.90 9.09 -3.84
C VAL A 84 -27.86 7.99 -3.68
N LEU A 85 -26.61 8.31 -3.29
CA LEU A 85 -25.61 7.31 -2.99
C LEU A 85 -26.08 6.37 -1.87
N ALA A 86 -26.56 6.90 -0.77
CA ALA A 86 -26.97 6.13 0.39
C ALA A 86 -28.20 5.24 0.09
N GLU A 87 -29.17 5.74 -0.65
CA GLU A 87 -30.43 5.05 -0.92
C GLU A 87 -30.38 4.07 -2.09
N ARG A 88 -29.62 4.38 -3.14
CA ARG A 88 -29.70 3.67 -4.42
C ARG A 88 -28.50 2.77 -4.71
N PHE A 89 -27.36 3.02 -4.07
CA PHE A 89 -26.17 2.21 -4.28
C PHE A 89 -25.93 1.29 -3.09
N PRO A 90 -26.02 -0.04 -3.29
CA PRO A 90 -25.77 -0.99 -2.21
C PRO A 90 -24.30 -0.97 -1.79
N ILE A 91 -24.03 -1.29 -0.54
CA ILE A 91 -22.66 -1.60 -0.09
C ILE A 91 -22.26 -2.92 -0.75
N ILE A 92 -21.10 -2.92 -1.38
CA ILE A 92 -20.47 -4.08 -1.98
C ILE A 92 -19.19 -4.44 -1.25
N GLY A 93 -18.84 -5.70 -1.25
CA GLY A 93 -17.60 -6.18 -0.62
C GLY A 93 -16.73 -6.95 -1.61
N ARG A 94 -15.74 -7.60 -1.07
CA ARG A 94 -14.80 -8.38 -1.85
C ARG A 94 -15.45 -9.55 -2.58
N THR A 95 -16.40 -10.22 -1.93
CA THR A 95 -17.08 -11.39 -2.49
C THR A 95 -17.80 -11.05 -3.80
N GLU A 96 -18.51 -9.93 -3.81
CA GLU A 96 -19.19 -9.42 -4.99
C GLU A 96 -18.22 -9.08 -6.12
N LEU A 97 -17.08 -8.47 -5.78
CA LEU A 97 -16.05 -8.13 -6.79
C LEU A 97 -15.35 -9.37 -7.36
N VAL A 98 -15.08 -10.38 -6.56
CA VAL A 98 -14.43 -11.61 -7.02
C VAL A 98 -15.38 -12.42 -7.89
N GLY A 99 -16.65 -12.58 -7.46
CA GLY A 99 -17.68 -13.33 -8.21
C GLY A 99 -18.16 -12.62 -9.48
N GLY A 100 -18.12 -11.29 -9.49
CA GLY A 100 -18.65 -10.46 -10.58
C GLY A 100 -17.62 -9.50 -11.18
N ALA A 101 -16.31 -9.83 -11.19
CA ALA A 101 -15.27 -8.92 -11.63
C ALA A 101 -15.51 -8.31 -13.03
N GLY A 102 -16.11 -9.06 -13.96
CA GLY A 102 -16.48 -8.57 -15.30
C GLY A 102 -17.62 -7.55 -15.29
N GLU A 103 -18.43 -7.48 -14.23
CA GLU A 103 -19.54 -6.54 -14.11
C GLU A 103 -19.07 -5.15 -13.63
N TYR A 104 -17.94 -5.07 -12.96
CA TYR A 104 -17.38 -3.84 -12.41
C TYR A 104 -16.34 -3.19 -13.32
N PHE A 105 -16.08 -3.77 -14.48
CA PHE A 105 -15.21 -3.26 -15.51
C PHE A 105 -15.99 -2.93 -16.78
N PRO A 106 -15.66 -1.85 -17.51
CA PRO A 106 -16.32 -1.58 -18.78
C PRO A 106 -16.15 -2.74 -19.76
N LYS A 107 -17.20 -3.05 -20.53
CA LYS A 107 -17.16 -4.19 -21.47
C LYS A 107 -15.97 -4.14 -22.41
N ALA A 108 -15.44 -5.33 -22.74
CA ALA A 108 -14.39 -5.51 -23.73
C ALA A 108 -14.73 -4.75 -25.04
N GLY A 109 -13.78 -3.95 -25.54
CA GLY A 109 -13.98 -3.05 -26.68
C GLY A 109 -13.96 -1.57 -26.30
N SER A 110 -14.21 -1.19 -25.04
CA SER A 110 -13.82 0.12 -24.54
C SER A 110 -12.31 0.08 -24.30
N THR A 111 -11.54 0.50 -25.28
CA THR A 111 -10.10 0.63 -25.17
C THR A 111 -9.77 1.73 -24.19
N TYR A 112 -9.39 1.35 -22.97
CA TYR A 112 -8.72 2.24 -22.05
C TYR A 112 -7.21 2.07 -22.26
N PRO A 113 -6.56 2.88 -23.10
CA PRO A 113 -5.11 2.88 -23.20
C PRO A 113 -4.55 3.23 -21.81
N TRP A 114 -3.50 2.56 -21.40
CA TRP A 114 -2.79 2.84 -20.13
C TRP A 114 -3.54 2.47 -18.85
N THR A 115 -4.12 1.29 -18.80
CA THR A 115 -4.68 0.73 -17.56
C THR A 115 -3.60 -0.01 -16.78
N ALA A 116 -3.38 0.41 -15.53
CA ALA A 116 -2.53 -0.32 -14.59
C ALA A 116 -3.37 -1.33 -13.81
N VAL A 117 -2.91 -2.57 -13.69
CA VAL A 117 -3.57 -3.59 -12.86
C VAL A 117 -2.93 -3.59 -11.48
N GLY A 118 -3.71 -3.21 -10.48
CA GLY A 118 -3.40 -3.47 -9.08
C GLY A 118 -3.92 -4.85 -8.67
N ARG A 119 -3.19 -5.54 -7.81
CA ARG A 119 -3.66 -6.78 -7.19
C ARG A 119 -3.62 -6.60 -5.68
N THR A 120 -4.69 -7.01 -5.01
CA THR A 120 -4.68 -7.05 -3.55
C THR A 120 -3.83 -8.21 -3.08
N SER A 121 -3.34 -8.14 -1.85
CA SER A 121 -2.43 -9.15 -1.27
C SER A 121 -3.05 -10.55 -1.12
N GLY A 122 -4.30 -10.76 -1.50
CA GLY A 122 -4.93 -12.08 -1.39
C GLY A 122 -5.09 -12.60 0.04
N THR A 123 -4.85 -11.78 1.05
CA THR A 123 -4.91 -12.14 2.49
C THR A 123 -6.26 -12.71 2.94
N SER A 124 -7.27 -12.69 2.11
CA SER A 124 -8.62 -13.21 2.39
C SER A 124 -9.20 -14.02 1.21
N GLY A 125 -8.36 -14.54 0.31
CA GLY A 125 -8.80 -15.33 -0.82
C GLY A 125 -8.12 -14.95 -2.13
N THR A 126 -8.76 -15.24 -3.27
CA THR A 126 -8.28 -14.93 -4.62
C THR A 126 -7.80 -13.47 -4.71
N PRO A 127 -6.59 -13.19 -5.21
CA PRO A 127 -6.13 -11.82 -5.39
C PRO A 127 -7.11 -11.02 -6.25
N LEU A 128 -7.70 -9.96 -5.70
CA LEU A 128 -8.60 -9.10 -6.44
C LEU A 128 -7.80 -8.27 -7.45
N LYS A 129 -8.19 -8.34 -8.72
CA LYS A 129 -7.65 -7.48 -9.78
C LYS A 129 -8.40 -6.14 -9.78
N VAL A 130 -7.69 -5.06 -9.52
CA VAL A 130 -8.23 -3.71 -9.59
C VAL A 130 -7.60 -2.98 -10.76
N TYR A 131 -8.42 -2.61 -11.71
CA TYR A 131 -7.98 -1.84 -12.87
C TYR A 131 -7.97 -0.35 -12.54
N ARG A 132 -6.86 0.30 -12.87
CA ARG A 132 -6.60 1.71 -12.52
C ARG A 132 -6.29 2.49 -13.77
N SER A 133 -6.98 3.62 -13.95
CA SER A 133 -6.58 4.57 -14.98
C SER A 133 -5.21 5.17 -14.69
N LEU A 134 -4.51 5.66 -15.71
CA LEU A 134 -3.28 6.41 -15.51
C LEU A 134 -3.53 7.62 -14.61
N ASP A 135 -4.64 8.32 -14.80
CA ASP A 135 -5.04 9.46 -13.98
C ASP A 135 -5.16 9.08 -12.49
N SER A 136 -5.76 7.91 -12.19
CA SER A 136 -5.80 7.38 -10.83
C SER A 136 -4.40 7.15 -10.23
N VAL A 137 -3.42 6.72 -11.06
CA VAL A 137 -2.03 6.55 -10.60
C VAL A 137 -1.37 7.90 -10.30
N LEU A 138 -1.67 8.91 -11.09
CA LEU A 138 -1.13 10.26 -10.90
C LEU A 138 -1.71 10.94 -9.66
N TRP A 139 -3.01 10.82 -9.44
CA TRP A 139 -3.67 11.34 -8.23
C TRP A 139 -3.16 10.66 -6.96
N GLU A 140 -3.01 9.33 -6.96
CA GLU A 140 -2.42 8.61 -5.81
C GLU A 140 -1.05 9.18 -5.43
N ASN A 141 -0.20 9.40 -6.45
CA ASN A 141 1.12 9.99 -6.20
C ASN A 141 1.01 11.41 -5.64
N ALA A 142 0.06 12.22 -6.14
CA ALA A 142 -0.13 13.57 -5.66
C ALA A 142 -0.60 13.62 -4.18
N PHE A 143 -1.46 12.68 -3.76
CA PHE A 143 -1.87 12.57 -2.35
C PHE A 143 -0.71 12.18 -1.43
N ILE A 144 0.16 11.27 -1.87
CA ILE A 144 1.37 10.91 -1.14
C ILE A 144 2.33 12.12 -1.05
N GLU A 145 2.56 12.81 -2.16
CA GLU A 145 3.42 14.01 -2.19
C GLU A 145 2.84 15.14 -1.33
N ARG A 146 1.51 15.32 -1.27
CA ARG A 146 0.88 16.29 -0.37
C ARG A 146 1.27 16.04 1.09
N GLN A 147 1.25 14.78 1.54
CA GLN A 147 1.66 14.47 2.91
C GLN A 147 3.14 14.78 3.15
N PHE A 148 4.01 14.59 2.14
CA PHE A 148 5.42 15.00 2.27
C PHE A 148 5.55 16.53 2.43
N ARG A 149 4.69 17.30 1.71
CA ARG A 149 4.64 18.77 1.89
C ARG A 149 4.17 19.16 3.30
N TRP A 150 3.33 18.35 3.95
CA TRP A 150 2.94 18.58 5.34
C TRP A 150 4.13 18.51 6.31
N ALA A 151 5.12 17.71 5.98
CA ALA A 151 6.39 17.64 6.70
C ALA A 151 7.42 18.71 6.28
N GLY A 152 7.09 19.57 5.31
CA GLY A 152 8.00 20.59 4.79
C GLY A 152 8.89 20.13 3.63
N TYR A 153 8.68 18.94 3.09
CA TYR A 153 9.44 18.46 1.93
C TYR A 153 9.22 19.37 0.70
N GLN A 154 10.29 19.65 0.00
CA GLN A 154 10.29 20.37 -1.28
C GLN A 154 10.86 19.46 -2.39
N PRO A 155 10.41 19.57 -3.65
CA PRO A 155 11.00 18.85 -4.76
C PRO A 155 12.51 19.10 -4.85
N GLY A 156 13.26 18.01 -5.06
CA GLY A 156 14.73 18.06 -5.10
C GLY A 156 15.44 17.91 -3.77
N MET A 157 14.76 17.98 -2.63
CA MET A 157 15.35 17.60 -1.35
C MET A 157 15.75 16.12 -1.36
N PRO A 158 16.87 15.74 -0.70
CA PRO A 158 17.31 14.36 -0.67
C PRO A 158 16.30 13.48 0.08
N ARG A 159 15.92 12.34 -0.51
CA ARG A 159 15.00 11.37 0.10
C ARG A 159 15.53 9.96 -0.01
N ALA A 160 15.22 9.10 0.95
CA ALA A 160 15.56 7.69 0.93
C ALA A 160 14.31 6.82 0.81
N TYR A 161 14.48 5.64 0.24
CA TYR A 161 13.40 4.68 0.02
C TYR A 161 13.88 3.27 0.41
N LEU A 162 13.19 2.63 1.34
CA LEU A 162 13.52 1.30 1.87
C LEU A 162 12.26 0.44 1.92
N ARG A 163 11.85 -0.02 0.75
CA ARG A 163 10.71 -0.94 0.58
C ARG A 163 11.15 -2.21 -0.16
N GLY A 164 10.22 -2.94 -0.74
CA GLY A 164 10.49 -4.21 -1.40
C GLY A 164 11.06 -4.14 -2.82
N ASP A 165 11.51 -2.99 -3.31
CA ASP A 165 12.04 -2.89 -4.67
C ASP A 165 13.38 -3.63 -4.82
N THR A 166 13.48 -4.47 -5.86
CA THR A 166 14.74 -5.11 -6.23
C THR A 166 15.55 -4.14 -7.08
N VAL A 167 16.48 -3.43 -6.45
CA VAL A 167 17.32 -2.42 -7.10
C VAL A 167 18.74 -2.91 -7.37
N VAL A 168 19.15 -3.95 -6.67
CA VAL A 168 20.40 -4.70 -6.90
C VAL A 168 20.11 -6.19 -6.84
N PRO A 169 20.96 -7.05 -7.45
CA PRO A 169 20.86 -8.49 -7.31
C PRO A 169 20.79 -8.92 -5.84
N ILE A 170 19.96 -9.90 -5.51
CA ILE A 170 19.77 -10.33 -4.10
C ILE A 170 21.02 -11.03 -3.55
N ASP A 171 21.74 -11.72 -4.39
CA ASP A 171 22.99 -12.42 -4.11
C ASP A 171 24.24 -11.52 -4.07
N LYS A 172 24.06 -10.22 -4.29
CA LYS A 172 25.18 -9.27 -4.25
C LYS A 172 25.82 -9.24 -2.86
N SER A 173 27.11 -9.54 -2.80
CA SER A 173 27.87 -9.68 -1.54
C SER A 173 28.72 -8.47 -1.18
N VAL A 174 28.88 -7.52 -2.11
CA VAL A 174 29.66 -6.29 -1.92
C VAL A 174 28.85 -5.05 -2.26
N PRO A 175 29.02 -3.92 -1.55
CA PRO A 175 28.31 -2.68 -1.86
C PRO A 175 28.63 -2.16 -3.28
N PRO A 176 27.76 -1.29 -3.85
CA PRO A 176 26.60 -0.66 -3.22
C PRO A 176 25.38 -1.60 -3.19
N TYR A 177 24.62 -1.55 -2.08
CA TYR A 177 23.33 -2.25 -1.91
C TYR A 177 22.15 -1.32 -2.16
N TRP A 178 22.35 -0.29 -2.98
CA TRP A 178 21.39 0.75 -3.30
C TRP A 178 21.55 1.20 -4.75
N PHE A 179 20.55 1.94 -5.21
CA PHE A 179 20.56 2.68 -6.46
C PHE A 179 20.28 4.15 -6.19
N TYR A 180 21.05 5.05 -6.79
CA TYR A 180 20.79 6.48 -6.72
C TYR A 180 19.94 6.94 -7.90
N ASN A 181 18.67 7.28 -7.64
CA ASN A 181 17.76 7.86 -8.60
C ASN A 181 17.99 9.38 -8.67
N ARG A 182 18.73 9.82 -9.66
CA ARG A 182 19.10 11.22 -9.87
C ARG A 182 17.91 12.12 -10.20
N TYR A 183 16.83 11.59 -10.78
CA TYR A 183 15.65 12.37 -11.16
C TYR A 183 14.92 12.98 -9.95
N ASN A 184 14.95 12.27 -8.84
CA ASN A 184 14.24 12.64 -7.60
C ASN A 184 15.17 12.91 -6.43
N ASN A 185 16.49 13.00 -6.66
CA ASN A 185 17.48 13.04 -5.58
C ASN A 185 17.17 11.97 -4.52
N GLN A 186 17.01 10.72 -4.97
CA GLN A 186 16.50 9.63 -4.14
C GLN A 186 17.47 8.47 -4.03
N LEU A 187 17.80 8.09 -2.81
CA LEU A 187 18.57 6.89 -2.50
C LEU A 187 17.60 5.71 -2.31
N VAL A 188 17.61 4.75 -3.23
CA VAL A 188 16.75 3.56 -3.16
C VAL A 188 17.56 2.39 -2.64
N LEU A 189 17.25 1.97 -1.42
CA LEU A 189 17.96 0.94 -0.67
C LEU A 189 17.33 -0.44 -0.88
N SER A 190 18.15 -1.47 -0.91
CA SER A 190 17.69 -2.85 -0.96
C SER A 190 17.35 -3.36 0.44
N SER A 191 16.06 -3.60 0.71
CA SER A 191 15.61 -4.18 1.98
C SER A 191 16.12 -5.62 2.18
N ARG A 192 16.49 -6.32 1.11
CA ARG A 192 17.05 -7.68 1.17
C ARG A 192 18.48 -7.72 1.70
N HIS A 193 19.17 -6.58 1.66
CA HIS A 193 20.51 -6.40 2.24
C HIS A 193 20.48 -5.76 3.64
N LEU A 194 19.28 -5.59 4.22
CA LEU A 194 19.10 -5.13 5.59
C LEU A 194 19.39 -6.28 6.56
N ARG A 195 20.64 -6.72 6.59
CA ARG A 195 21.13 -7.87 7.34
C ARG A 195 22.64 -7.80 7.53
N GLU A 196 23.16 -8.58 8.47
CA GLU A 196 24.62 -8.78 8.60
C GLU A 196 25.19 -9.53 7.38
N PRO A 197 26.36 -9.21 6.86
CA PRO A 197 27.23 -8.06 7.20
C PRO A 197 26.94 -6.79 6.35
N CYS A 198 25.85 -6.77 5.58
CA CYS A 198 25.59 -5.72 4.57
C CYS A 198 25.14 -4.39 5.19
N VAL A 199 24.56 -4.42 6.38
CA VAL A 199 23.88 -3.27 7.00
C VAL A 199 24.82 -2.09 7.28
N ASP A 200 26.08 -2.33 7.60
CA ASP A 200 27.02 -1.25 7.91
C ASP A 200 27.26 -0.32 6.71
N ALA A 201 27.31 -0.90 5.50
CA ALA A 201 27.37 -0.11 4.27
C ALA A 201 26.10 0.71 4.02
N LEU A 202 24.91 0.16 4.33
CA LEU A 202 23.64 0.88 4.23
C LEU A 202 23.56 2.03 5.22
N ILE A 203 23.96 1.81 6.47
CA ILE A 203 24.00 2.84 7.52
C ILE A 203 24.98 3.96 7.16
N ALA A 204 26.19 3.60 6.73
CA ALA A 204 27.19 4.57 6.30
C ALA A 204 26.69 5.43 5.14
N GLU A 205 26.04 4.82 4.15
CA GLU A 205 25.50 5.56 3.02
C GLU A 205 24.33 6.48 3.42
N LEU A 206 23.42 6.03 4.28
CA LEU A 206 22.36 6.89 4.83
C LEU A 206 22.91 8.08 5.61
N ALA A 207 23.95 7.85 6.43
CA ALA A 207 24.61 8.91 7.19
C ALA A 207 25.33 9.92 6.28
N ARG A 208 25.91 9.45 5.17
CA ARG A 208 26.57 10.30 4.15
C ARG A 208 25.55 11.09 3.34
N PHE A 209 24.49 10.44 2.88
CA PHE A 209 23.45 11.01 1.99
C PHE A 209 22.56 12.02 2.72
N LYS A 210 22.33 11.86 4.03
CA LYS A 210 21.53 12.74 4.89
C LYS A 210 20.15 13.04 4.31
N PRO A 211 19.32 12.03 4.10
CA PRO A 211 18.00 12.25 3.51
C PRO A 211 17.13 13.11 4.43
N PHE A 212 16.33 14.01 3.86
CA PHE A 212 15.28 14.74 4.59
C PHE A 212 14.19 13.80 5.09
N MET A 213 13.91 12.74 4.33
CA MET A 213 12.92 11.74 4.70
C MET A 213 13.29 10.34 4.23
N LEU A 214 12.77 9.34 4.95
CA LEU A 214 12.81 7.93 4.58
C LEU A 214 11.39 7.43 4.35
N GLN A 215 11.11 6.88 3.16
CA GLN A 215 9.91 6.07 2.92
C GLN A 215 10.22 4.60 3.15
N ALA A 216 9.50 3.94 4.04
CA ALA A 216 9.73 2.55 4.38
C ALA A 216 8.41 1.80 4.66
N TYR A 217 8.47 0.48 4.72
CA TYR A 217 7.47 -0.27 5.46
C TYR A 217 7.76 -0.14 6.96
N PRO A 218 6.75 -0.15 7.84
CA PRO A 218 6.97 -0.19 9.29
C PRO A 218 7.97 -1.25 9.71
N SER A 219 7.83 -2.46 9.19
CA SER A 219 8.72 -3.59 9.49
C SER A 219 10.17 -3.34 9.02
N THR A 220 10.40 -2.75 7.85
CA THR A 220 11.76 -2.47 7.36
C THR A 220 12.41 -1.30 8.07
N ALA A 221 11.64 -0.27 8.45
CA ALA A 221 12.14 0.82 9.28
C ALA A 221 12.50 0.33 10.69
N TYR A 222 11.67 -0.54 11.27
CA TYR A 222 11.91 -1.15 12.56
C TYR A 222 13.14 -2.06 12.56
N GLU A 223 13.33 -2.87 11.51
CA GLU A 223 14.54 -3.69 11.36
C GLU A 223 15.80 -2.84 11.28
N LEU A 224 15.78 -1.75 10.51
CA LEU A 224 16.90 -0.79 10.49
C LEU A 224 17.17 -0.22 11.87
N ALA A 225 16.10 0.13 12.62
CA ALA A 225 16.22 0.65 13.98
C ALA A 225 16.82 -0.37 14.95
N LEU A 226 16.42 -1.65 14.90
CA LEU A 226 17.03 -2.73 15.70
C LEU A 226 18.51 -2.95 15.37
N LEU A 227 18.88 -2.91 14.09
CA LEU A 227 20.26 -3.05 13.66
C LEU A 227 21.14 -1.86 14.11
N LEU A 228 20.57 -0.65 14.15
CA LEU A 228 21.22 0.53 14.74
C LEU A 228 21.35 0.40 16.25
N GLU A 229 20.31 -0.07 16.94
CA GLU A 229 20.34 -0.29 18.39
C GLU A 229 21.44 -1.27 18.79
N LYS A 230 21.55 -2.41 18.11
CA LYS A 230 22.62 -3.39 18.30
C LYS A 230 24.02 -2.80 18.14
N ARG A 231 24.16 -1.73 17.36
CA ARG A 231 25.43 -1.01 17.11
C ARG A 231 25.64 0.20 18.01
N HIS A 232 24.71 0.46 18.93
CA HIS A 232 24.69 1.72 19.71
C HIS A 232 24.78 2.96 18.81
N ALA A 233 24.20 2.87 17.59
CA ALA A 233 24.23 3.93 16.59
C ALA A 233 22.86 4.57 16.41
N SER A 234 22.86 5.77 15.82
CA SER A 234 21.65 6.48 15.40
C SER A 234 21.89 7.23 14.11
N LEU A 235 20.82 7.52 13.40
CA LEU A 235 20.80 8.39 12.23
C LEU A 235 20.12 9.73 12.56
N LYS A 236 20.10 10.65 11.60
CA LYS A 236 19.37 11.92 11.69
C LYS A 236 18.54 12.09 10.42
N ILE A 237 17.39 11.43 10.38
CA ILE A 237 16.44 11.51 9.28
C ILE A 237 15.16 12.18 9.82
N PRO A 238 14.86 13.44 9.48
CA PRO A 238 13.80 14.22 10.12
C PRO A 238 12.42 13.57 10.08
N TYR A 239 12.09 12.86 8.99
CA TYR A 239 10.76 12.23 8.81
C TYR A 239 10.87 10.81 8.27
N ILE A 240 10.09 9.91 8.84
CA ILE A 240 9.98 8.52 8.39
C ILE A 240 8.53 8.27 7.98
N PHE A 241 8.28 8.13 6.67
CA PHE A 241 6.94 7.86 6.14
C PHE A 241 6.72 6.36 6.03
N THR A 242 5.71 5.86 6.77
CA THR A 242 5.35 4.44 6.80
C THR A 242 3.96 4.21 6.23
N ALA A 243 3.75 3.06 5.60
CA ALA A 243 2.46 2.64 5.05
C ALA A 243 2.41 1.15 4.75
N SER A 244 1.24 0.66 4.39
CA SER A 244 0.96 -0.71 3.93
C SER A 244 0.94 -1.77 5.02
N GLU A 245 1.43 -1.47 6.19
CA GLU A 245 1.44 -2.27 7.40
C GLU A 245 1.08 -1.37 8.58
N PRO A 246 0.51 -1.89 9.67
CA PRO A 246 0.34 -1.10 10.90
C PRO A 246 1.70 -0.82 11.55
N THR A 247 1.90 0.38 12.06
CA THR A 247 3.05 0.73 12.91
C THR A 247 2.66 0.60 14.37
N TYR A 248 3.22 -0.39 15.07
CA TYR A 248 2.93 -0.58 16.49
C TYR A 248 3.65 0.45 17.36
N PRO A 249 3.11 0.82 18.56
CA PRO A 249 3.73 1.85 19.41
C PRO A 249 5.20 1.59 19.73
N HIS A 250 5.58 0.36 20.08
CA HIS A 250 6.98 0.00 20.36
C HIS A 250 7.90 0.13 19.13
N GLN A 251 7.36 -0.16 17.93
CA GLN A 251 8.10 0.02 16.68
C GLN A 251 8.30 1.51 16.40
N ARG A 252 7.24 2.30 16.51
CA ARG A 252 7.31 3.75 16.33
C ARG A 252 8.35 4.37 17.24
N GLN A 253 8.32 4.03 18.53
CA GLN A 253 9.25 4.54 19.51
C GLN A 253 10.70 4.25 19.12
N LEU A 254 11.04 3.00 18.84
CA LEU A 254 12.41 2.63 18.47
C LEU A 254 12.85 3.24 17.13
N ILE A 255 11.95 3.31 16.14
CA ILE A 255 12.23 3.99 14.86
C ILE A 255 12.57 5.45 15.10
N GLU A 256 11.75 6.18 15.86
CA GLU A 256 11.96 7.60 16.14
C GLU A 256 13.27 7.84 16.94
N GLU A 257 13.56 6.98 17.91
CA GLU A 257 14.80 7.05 18.71
C GLU A 257 16.06 6.81 17.87
N ARG A 258 16.05 5.77 17.02
CA ARG A 258 17.26 5.34 16.30
C ARG A 258 17.45 6.04 14.96
N LEU A 259 16.37 6.40 14.27
CA LEU A 259 16.46 7.16 13.03
C LEU A 259 16.46 8.68 13.26
N GLY A 260 16.16 9.13 14.48
CA GLY A 260 16.29 10.51 14.90
C GLY A 260 15.25 11.47 14.35
N GLY A 261 14.09 10.96 13.93
CA GLY A 261 13.03 11.77 13.34
C GLY A 261 11.65 11.22 13.65
N ARG A 262 10.62 11.88 13.12
CA ARG A 262 9.22 11.58 13.38
C ARG A 262 8.67 10.59 12.37
N VAL A 263 7.98 9.57 12.85
CA VAL A 263 7.16 8.67 12.00
C VAL A 263 5.87 9.39 11.61
N MET A 264 5.54 9.33 10.33
CA MET A 264 4.27 9.80 9.76
C MET A 264 3.66 8.70 8.90
N GLU A 265 2.50 8.21 9.32
CA GLU A 265 1.82 7.13 8.62
C GLU A 265 0.86 7.63 7.56
N TYR A 266 0.62 6.81 6.54
CA TYR A 266 -0.56 6.94 5.71
C TYR A 266 -1.21 5.58 5.46
N TYR A 267 -2.53 5.61 5.47
CA TYR A 267 -3.39 4.48 5.17
C TYR A 267 -3.89 4.55 3.75
N GLY A 268 -3.87 3.43 3.07
CA GLY A 268 -4.42 3.28 1.73
C GLY A 268 -4.41 1.81 1.32
N MET A 269 -5.17 1.47 0.29
CA MET A 269 -5.29 0.11 -0.21
C MET A 269 -5.26 0.05 -1.73
N ALA A 270 -5.14 -1.18 -2.24
CA ALA A 270 -5.08 -1.42 -3.68
C ALA A 270 -6.36 -0.99 -4.40
N GLU A 271 -7.51 -1.07 -3.76
CA GLU A 271 -8.84 -0.69 -4.25
C GLU A 271 -9.01 0.83 -4.37
N ARG A 272 -8.22 1.61 -3.62
CA ARG A 272 -8.23 3.09 -3.61
C ARG A 272 -9.57 3.70 -3.23
N VAL A 273 -10.26 3.08 -2.29
CA VAL A 273 -11.57 3.55 -1.82
C VAL A 273 -11.50 4.42 -0.57
N ALA A 274 -10.36 4.44 0.13
CA ALA A 274 -10.10 5.35 1.23
C ALA A 274 -8.60 5.69 1.28
N TYR A 275 -8.29 6.89 1.77
CA TYR A 275 -6.93 7.34 2.01
C TYR A 275 -6.91 8.23 3.25
N ALA A 276 -6.01 7.96 4.18
CA ALA A 276 -5.82 8.79 5.35
C ALA A 276 -4.34 9.08 5.58
N SER A 277 -4.03 10.31 5.98
CA SER A 277 -2.67 10.81 6.19
C SER A 277 -2.49 11.31 7.62
N GLU A 278 -1.46 10.84 8.29
CA GLU A 278 -1.04 11.40 9.57
C GLU A 278 -0.38 12.76 9.34
N CYS A 279 -0.77 13.75 10.14
CA CYS A 279 -0.17 15.07 10.11
C CYS A 279 0.98 15.21 11.10
N GLU A 280 1.67 16.34 11.07
CA GLU A 280 2.77 16.69 11.99
C GLU A 280 2.35 16.80 13.47
N ARG A 281 1.05 16.67 13.77
CA ARG A 281 0.52 16.60 15.15
C ARG A 281 0.14 15.17 15.57
N GLY A 282 0.39 14.16 14.72
CA GLY A 282 0.10 12.76 14.99
C GLY A 282 -1.37 12.40 14.87
N ASN A 283 -2.18 13.21 14.19
CA ASN A 283 -3.59 12.92 13.95
C ASN A 283 -3.78 12.40 12.53
N LEU A 284 -4.60 11.35 12.40
CA LEU A 284 -4.91 10.71 11.12
C LEU A 284 -6.13 11.37 10.48
N HIS A 285 -5.92 12.06 9.37
CA HIS A 285 -6.95 12.76 8.59
C HIS A 285 -7.42 11.91 7.42
N VAL A 286 -8.73 11.69 7.30
CA VAL A 286 -9.32 11.10 6.10
C VAL A 286 -9.35 12.15 4.99
N ASN A 287 -8.69 11.86 3.88
CA ASN A 287 -8.57 12.78 2.75
C ASN A 287 -9.87 12.74 1.91
N THR A 288 -10.83 13.59 2.26
CA THR A 288 -12.18 13.58 1.65
C THR A 288 -12.21 14.02 0.19
N ASP A 289 -11.14 14.61 -0.31
CA ASP A 289 -10.92 14.90 -1.73
C ASP A 289 -10.30 13.72 -2.52
N TYR A 290 -9.94 12.64 -1.82
CA TYR A 290 -9.49 11.38 -2.42
C TYR A 290 -10.65 10.44 -2.74
N SER A 291 -11.60 10.32 -1.82
CA SER A 291 -12.74 9.41 -1.90
C SER A 291 -13.84 9.85 -0.94
N TYR A 292 -15.07 9.43 -1.20
CA TYR A 292 -16.15 9.54 -0.22
C TYR A 292 -16.07 8.35 0.74
N VAL A 293 -15.89 8.63 2.02
CA VAL A 293 -15.70 7.61 3.06
C VAL A 293 -16.88 7.63 4.04
N GLU A 294 -17.43 6.46 4.31
CA GLU A 294 -18.43 6.18 5.33
C GLU A 294 -17.82 5.23 6.37
N ILE A 295 -18.26 5.32 7.60
CA ILE A 295 -18.00 4.30 8.64
C ILE A 295 -19.34 3.69 9.00
N VAL A 296 -19.44 2.36 8.83
CA VAL A 296 -20.70 1.63 9.00
C VAL A 296 -20.55 0.47 9.99
N ASP A 297 -21.63 0.16 10.69
CA ASP A 297 -21.71 -1.01 11.56
C ASP A 297 -21.79 -2.34 10.77
N ASP A 298 -22.02 -3.43 11.48
CA ASP A 298 -22.11 -4.76 10.87
C ASP A 298 -23.35 -4.90 9.95
N ASP A 299 -24.41 -4.12 10.20
CA ASP A 299 -25.64 -4.06 9.38
C ASP A 299 -25.52 -3.11 8.17
N GLY A 300 -24.38 -2.43 8.03
CA GLY A 300 -24.12 -1.47 6.95
C GLY A 300 -24.75 -0.09 7.19
N LYS A 301 -25.17 0.23 8.40
CA LYS A 301 -25.69 1.55 8.78
C LYS A 301 -24.59 2.47 9.25
N PRO A 302 -24.66 3.77 8.95
CA PRO A 302 -23.69 4.74 9.46
C PRO A 302 -23.61 4.68 10.99
N THR A 303 -22.38 4.68 11.53
CA THR A 303 -22.15 4.63 12.99
C THR A 303 -21.14 5.68 13.44
N SER A 304 -21.31 6.18 14.66
CA SER A 304 -20.30 6.99 15.35
C SER A 304 -19.34 6.13 16.18
N GLY A 305 -19.68 4.83 16.37
CA GLY A 305 -18.84 3.84 17.02
C GLY A 305 -17.78 3.26 16.10
N ASP A 306 -17.16 2.18 16.56
CA ASP A 306 -16.24 1.40 15.73
C ASP A 306 -16.98 0.70 14.60
N GLY A 307 -16.53 0.88 13.36
CA GLY A 307 -17.20 0.34 12.19
C GLY A 307 -16.25 0.08 11.02
N TYR A 308 -16.78 -0.57 9.99
CA TYR A 308 -16.06 -0.83 8.75
C TYR A 308 -15.94 0.43 7.91
N ILE A 309 -14.79 0.59 7.27
CA ILE A 309 -14.59 1.63 6.28
C ILE A 309 -15.28 1.20 4.98
N VAL A 310 -16.17 2.06 4.49
CA VAL A 310 -16.81 1.96 3.17
C VAL A 310 -16.39 3.17 2.36
N GLY A 311 -15.94 2.94 1.12
CA GLY A 311 -15.47 4.06 0.31
C GLY A 311 -15.96 4.03 -1.13
N THR A 312 -16.12 5.22 -1.70
CA THR A 312 -16.41 5.45 -3.12
C THR A 312 -15.25 6.20 -3.74
N THR A 313 -14.64 5.61 -4.78
CA THR A 313 -13.46 6.20 -5.45
C THR A 313 -13.82 7.46 -6.22
N PHE A 314 -12.94 8.47 -6.23
CA PHE A 314 -13.14 9.67 -7.08
C PHE A 314 -12.30 9.64 -8.37
N HIS A 315 -11.07 9.20 -8.29
CA HIS A 315 -10.09 9.38 -9.35
C HIS A 315 -9.86 8.15 -10.24
N ASN A 316 -10.70 7.12 -10.14
CA ASN A 316 -10.57 5.92 -10.97
C ASN A 316 -11.78 5.76 -11.91
N THR A 317 -11.68 6.28 -13.12
CA THR A 317 -12.75 6.23 -14.12
C THR A 317 -12.88 4.88 -14.83
N VAL A 318 -11.86 4.02 -14.75
CA VAL A 318 -11.85 2.72 -15.43
C VAL A 318 -12.62 1.67 -14.64
N MET A 319 -12.46 1.65 -13.34
CA MET A 319 -13.16 0.76 -12.40
C MET A 319 -13.55 1.57 -11.16
N PRO A 320 -14.55 2.47 -11.30
CA PRO A 320 -15.05 3.21 -10.15
C PRO A 320 -15.73 2.23 -9.19
N LEU A 321 -15.22 2.12 -7.98
CA LEU A 321 -15.83 1.36 -6.91
C LEU A 321 -16.74 2.29 -6.11
N VAL A 322 -18.01 1.94 -6.01
CA VAL A 322 -19.04 2.72 -5.30
C VAL A 322 -19.44 1.93 -4.07
N ARG A 323 -19.34 2.55 -2.89
CA ARG A 323 -19.65 1.98 -1.57
C ARG A 323 -19.00 0.61 -1.33
N TYR A 324 -17.70 0.52 -1.61
CA TYR A 324 -16.94 -0.70 -1.37
C TYR A 324 -16.50 -0.79 0.09
N ARG A 325 -16.94 -1.85 0.79
CA ARG A 325 -16.57 -2.15 2.19
C ARG A 325 -15.26 -2.91 2.23
N VAL A 326 -14.27 -2.34 2.93
CA VAL A 326 -13.04 -3.05 3.28
C VAL A 326 -13.18 -3.77 4.63
N SER A 327 -12.24 -4.65 4.95
CA SER A 327 -12.24 -5.38 6.23
C SER A 327 -11.70 -4.56 7.40
N ASP A 328 -11.13 -3.40 7.12
CA ASP A 328 -10.50 -2.55 8.11
C ASP A 328 -11.54 -1.70 8.84
N ARG A 329 -11.31 -1.47 10.12
CA ARG A 329 -12.24 -0.78 11.02
C ARG A 329 -11.57 0.43 11.64
N THR A 330 -12.40 1.44 11.94
CA THR A 330 -12.03 2.64 12.67
C THR A 330 -13.30 3.34 13.17
N ARG A 331 -13.16 4.50 13.81
CA ARG A 331 -14.27 5.40 14.15
C ARG A 331 -13.87 6.86 13.92
N TRP A 332 -14.86 7.70 13.69
CA TRP A 332 -14.66 9.14 13.61
C TRP A 332 -14.23 9.72 14.96
N ARG A 333 -13.30 10.69 14.90
CA ARG A 333 -12.94 11.52 16.06
C ARG A 333 -13.57 12.89 15.90
N ASN A 334 -14.47 13.23 16.80
CA ASN A 334 -15.14 14.54 16.78
C ASN A 334 -14.27 15.59 17.50
N GLN A 335 -13.17 15.97 16.86
CA GLN A 335 -12.27 17.02 17.35
C GLN A 335 -11.62 17.78 16.19
N VAL A 336 -11.28 19.04 16.44
CA VAL A 336 -10.49 19.86 15.50
C VAL A 336 -9.00 19.58 15.71
N CYS A 337 -8.28 19.39 14.62
CA CYS A 337 -6.84 19.19 14.68
C CYS A 337 -6.11 20.53 14.80
N PRO A 338 -5.16 20.67 15.75
CA PRO A 338 -4.36 21.89 15.88
C PRO A 338 -3.40 22.13 14.69
N CYS A 339 -3.31 21.20 13.71
CA CYS A 339 -2.55 21.42 12.48
C CYS A 339 -3.22 22.42 11.53
N GLY A 340 -4.50 22.75 11.77
CA GLY A 340 -5.31 23.67 10.96
C GLY A 340 -5.88 23.10 9.67
N ARG A 341 -5.70 21.79 9.39
CA ARG A 341 -6.38 21.11 8.29
C ARG A 341 -7.79 20.69 8.68
N THR A 342 -8.71 20.79 7.75
CA THR A 342 -10.15 20.62 8.00
C THR A 342 -10.67 19.22 7.71
N TYR A 343 -9.81 18.33 7.17
CA TYR A 343 -10.19 16.94 6.93
C TYR A 343 -10.58 16.22 8.21
N PRO A 344 -11.66 15.40 8.20
CA PRO A 344 -12.11 14.66 9.36
C PRO A 344 -11.03 13.75 9.92
N LEU A 345 -11.04 13.57 11.24
CA LEU A 345 -10.12 12.70 11.94
C LEU A 345 -10.74 11.33 12.20
N VAL A 346 -9.87 10.31 12.20
CA VAL A 346 -10.22 8.96 12.62
C VAL A 346 -9.26 8.46 13.70
N GLU A 347 -9.73 7.49 14.48
CA GLU A 347 -8.87 6.70 15.35
C GLU A 347 -7.92 5.82 14.53
N PRO A 348 -6.86 5.27 15.14
CA PRO A 348 -5.99 4.33 14.47
C PRO A 348 -6.79 3.22 13.78
N ILE A 349 -6.47 2.99 12.50
CA ILE A 349 -7.19 2.01 11.70
C ILE A 349 -6.67 0.62 12.07
N THR A 350 -7.58 -0.23 12.53
CA THR A 350 -7.26 -1.62 12.85
C THR A 350 -7.45 -2.47 11.62
N GLY A 351 -6.33 -2.98 11.10
CA GLY A 351 -6.28 -3.90 9.97
C GLY A 351 -5.93 -5.33 10.41
N LYS A 352 -5.50 -6.12 9.46
CA LYS A 352 -5.08 -7.50 9.69
C LYS A 352 -3.73 -7.55 10.40
N PHE A 353 -3.65 -8.35 11.47
CA PHE A 353 -2.39 -8.68 12.13
C PHE A 353 -1.72 -9.84 11.39
N GLU A 354 -0.48 -9.64 10.97
CA GLU A 354 0.33 -10.66 10.32
C GLU A 354 1.59 -10.92 11.16
N ASP A 355 2.08 -12.16 11.17
CA ASP A 355 3.31 -12.51 11.88
C ASP A 355 4.54 -12.00 11.10
N THR A 356 5.67 -11.95 11.80
CA THR A 356 6.97 -11.70 11.18
C THR A 356 7.55 -13.00 10.63
N LEU A 357 7.91 -13.01 9.34
CA LEU A 357 8.69 -14.07 8.73
C LEU A 357 10.17 -13.68 8.67
N TYR A 358 11.01 -14.70 8.59
CA TYR A 358 12.46 -14.52 8.48
C TYR A 358 12.98 -15.21 7.21
N GLY A 359 13.97 -14.61 6.59
CA GLY A 359 14.72 -15.22 5.49
C GLY A 359 15.78 -16.21 6.03
N ALA A 360 16.44 -16.90 5.11
CA ALA A 360 17.41 -17.96 5.41
C ALA A 360 18.61 -17.47 6.24
N ARG A 361 18.90 -16.18 6.22
CA ARG A 361 19.99 -15.57 7.00
C ARG A 361 19.47 -14.80 8.21
N GLY A 362 18.25 -15.06 8.65
CA GLY A 362 17.63 -14.45 9.81
C GLY A 362 17.14 -13.02 9.65
N GLN A 363 17.22 -12.44 8.43
CA GLN A 363 16.66 -11.13 8.13
C GLN A 363 15.12 -11.16 8.18
N ARG A 364 14.52 -10.11 8.73
CA ARG A 364 13.06 -9.96 8.75
C ARG A 364 12.52 -9.69 7.35
N ILE A 365 11.47 -10.39 7.00
CA ILE A 365 10.77 -10.21 5.72
C ILE A 365 9.44 -9.49 5.96
N SER A 366 9.30 -8.35 5.33
CA SER A 366 8.06 -7.57 5.39
C SER A 366 6.89 -8.35 4.80
N PRO A 367 5.72 -8.39 5.46
CA PRO A 367 4.48 -8.91 4.88
C PRO A 367 4.15 -8.32 3.50
N SER A 368 4.45 -7.03 3.31
CA SER A 368 4.25 -6.37 2.02
C SER A 368 5.17 -6.91 0.91
N VAL A 369 6.36 -7.37 1.25
CA VAL A 369 7.27 -8.05 0.29
C VAL A 369 6.72 -9.41 -0.11
N VAL A 370 6.15 -10.15 0.86
CA VAL A 370 5.54 -11.47 0.61
C VAL A 370 4.37 -11.36 -0.39
N THR A 371 3.65 -10.24 -0.41
CA THR A 371 2.56 -10.06 -1.40
C THR A 371 3.05 -10.13 -2.84
N PHE A 372 4.31 -9.82 -3.11
CA PHE A 372 4.83 -9.80 -4.47
C PHE A 372 4.93 -11.18 -5.11
N ILE A 373 5.07 -12.24 -4.30
CA ILE A 373 5.16 -13.62 -4.82
C ILE A 373 3.87 -14.07 -5.52
N PHE A 374 2.73 -13.47 -5.18
CA PHE A 374 1.42 -13.80 -5.74
C PHE A 374 0.97 -12.88 -6.88
N LYS A 375 1.68 -11.77 -7.14
CA LYS A 375 1.20 -10.71 -8.06
C LYS A 375 0.99 -11.14 -9.52
N SER A 376 1.69 -12.17 -9.97
CA SER A 376 1.64 -12.65 -11.35
C SER A 376 0.88 -13.97 -11.51
N LEU A 377 0.20 -14.44 -10.47
CA LEU A 377 -0.44 -15.75 -10.44
C LEU A 377 -1.96 -15.64 -10.49
N ASP A 378 -2.56 -16.50 -11.28
CA ASP A 378 -4.00 -16.76 -11.34
C ASP A 378 -4.28 -18.19 -10.85
N GLY A 379 -5.55 -18.53 -10.61
CA GLY A 379 -5.95 -19.88 -10.19
C GLY A 379 -5.76 -20.17 -8.70
N ILE A 380 -5.51 -19.19 -7.87
CA ILE A 380 -5.41 -19.35 -6.41
C ILE A 380 -6.66 -18.73 -5.78
N GLU A 381 -7.46 -19.54 -5.10
CA GLU A 381 -8.63 -19.08 -4.35
C GLU A 381 -8.20 -18.42 -3.03
N ARG A 382 -7.40 -19.14 -2.24
CA ARG A 382 -6.85 -18.66 -0.96
C ARG A 382 -5.40 -19.12 -0.81
N SER A 383 -4.63 -18.37 -0.03
CA SER A 383 -3.25 -18.73 0.25
C SER A 383 -2.84 -18.30 1.65
N GLN A 384 -1.89 -19.04 2.25
CA GLN A 384 -1.22 -18.69 3.49
C GLN A 384 0.26 -18.98 3.34
N VAL A 385 1.10 -18.11 3.86
CA VAL A 385 2.54 -18.33 3.94
C VAL A 385 2.90 -18.59 5.39
N ALA A 386 3.40 -19.79 5.66
CA ALA A 386 3.81 -20.23 6.98
C ALA A 386 5.33 -20.39 7.03
N GLN A 387 5.98 -19.84 8.05
CA GLN A 387 7.34 -20.23 8.39
C GLN A 387 7.28 -21.44 9.33
N VAL A 388 7.75 -22.57 8.87
CA VAL A 388 7.67 -23.85 9.59
C VAL A 388 9.03 -24.33 10.12
N GLY A 389 10.11 -23.67 9.71
CA GLY A 389 11.48 -23.92 10.14
C GLY A 389 12.33 -22.67 10.03
N GLU A 390 13.60 -22.71 10.45
CA GLU A 390 14.50 -21.57 10.46
C GLU A 390 14.64 -20.90 9.08
N SER A 391 14.78 -21.72 8.04
CA SER A 391 14.87 -21.29 6.64
C SER A 391 13.81 -21.95 5.76
N GLU A 392 12.71 -22.40 6.36
CA GLU A 392 11.70 -23.20 5.69
C GLU A 392 10.36 -22.47 5.67
N TRP A 393 9.85 -22.25 4.48
CA TRP A 393 8.53 -21.69 4.26
C TRP A 393 7.60 -22.70 3.59
N GLU A 394 6.39 -22.83 4.10
CA GLU A 394 5.29 -23.58 3.47
C GLU A 394 4.26 -22.58 2.91
N ILE A 395 4.03 -22.63 1.61
CA ILE A 395 2.97 -21.85 0.97
C ILE A 395 1.77 -22.78 0.81
N ARG A 396 0.73 -22.56 1.62
CA ARG A 396 -0.54 -23.27 1.55
C ARG A 396 -1.43 -22.60 0.52
N VAL A 397 -1.99 -23.37 -0.39
CA VAL A 397 -2.81 -22.87 -1.50
C VAL A 397 -4.12 -23.65 -1.53
N VAL A 398 -5.24 -22.94 -1.51
CA VAL A 398 -6.53 -23.48 -1.94
C VAL A 398 -6.64 -23.21 -3.43
N PRO A 399 -6.60 -24.25 -4.28
CA PRO A 399 -6.60 -24.06 -5.73
C PRO A 399 -7.96 -23.62 -6.26
N ALA A 400 -7.95 -22.83 -7.31
CA ALA A 400 -9.10 -22.48 -8.13
C ALA A 400 -8.88 -22.93 -9.58
N ALA A 401 -9.86 -22.68 -10.44
CA ALA A 401 -9.73 -23.01 -11.86
C ALA A 401 -8.49 -22.34 -12.47
N GLY A 402 -7.67 -23.12 -13.16
CA GLY A 402 -6.41 -22.68 -13.78
C GLY A 402 -5.17 -22.83 -12.89
N TYR A 403 -5.30 -23.31 -11.65
CA TYR A 403 -4.14 -23.68 -10.84
C TYR A 403 -3.54 -25.01 -11.32
N GLY A 404 -2.22 -25.10 -11.31
CA GLY A 404 -1.50 -26.34 -11.69
C GLY A 404 0.00 -26.20 -11.45
N GLN A 405 0.76 -27.16 -12.01
CA GLN A 405 2.20 -27.26 -11.78
C GLN A 405 2.97 -25.98 -12.19
N SER A 406 2.51 -25.28 -13.22
CA SER A 406 3.13 -24.01 -13.66
C SER A 406 3.04 -22.94 -12.58
N GLN A 407 1.87 -22.77 -11.96
CA GLN A 407 1.64 -21.81 -10.87
C GLN A 407 2.45 -22.19 -9.62
N ARG A 408 2.49 -23.47 -9.29
CA ARG A 408 3.30 -23.99 -8.19
C ARG A 408 4.78 -23.68 -8.38
N ASN A 409 5.34 -23.99 -9.55
CA ASN A 409 6.73 -23.70 -9.86
C ASN A 409 7.02 -22.20 -9.81
N ARG A 410 6.07 -21.38 -10.31
CA ARG A 410 6.21 -19.94 -10.30
C ARG A 410 6.18 -19.34 -8.90
N LEU A 411 5.39 -19.89 -7.96
CA LEU A 411 5.42 -19.49 -6.54
C LEU A 411 6.82 -19.67 -5.95
N VAL A 412 7.40 -20.86 -6.10
CA VAL A 412 8.75 -21.16 -5.61
C VAL A 412 9.78 -20.22 -6.24
N GLN A 413 9.70 -20.03 -7.56
CA GLN A 413 10.59 -19.11 -8.27
C GLN A 413 10.44 -17.67 -7.78
N ASN A 414 9.20 -17.19 -7.59
CA ASN A 414 8.94 -15.84 -7.09
C ASN A 414 9.52 -15.63 -5.68
N VAL A 415 9.45 -16.61 -4.79
CA VAL A 415 10.11 -16.49 -3.47
C VAL A 415 11.60 -16.34 -3.63
N ARG A 416 12.23 -17.17 -4.44
CA ARG A 416 13.68 -17.09 -4.69
C ARG A 416 14.12 -15.80 -5.35
N GLU A 417 13.35 -15.31 -6.33
CA GLU A 417 13.67 -14.09 -7.08
C GLU A 417 13.32 -12.79 -6.34
N LEU A 418 12.25 -12.80 -5.53
CA LEU A 418 11.68 -11.58 -4.98
C LEU A 418 11.86 -11.46 -3.46
N VAL A 419 12.13 -12.56 -2.77
CA VAL A 419 12.27 -12.58 -1.30
C VAL A 419 13.66 -12.99 -0.88
N ASP A 420 14.02 -14.28 -1.05
CA ASP A 420 15.31 -14.82 -0.65
C ASP A 420 15.61 -16.12 -1.42
N PRO A 421 16.75 -16.21 -2.14
CA PRO A 421 17.11 -17.38 -2.94
C PRO A 421 17.45 -18.61 -2.11
N ASP A 422 17.85 -18.42 -0.86
CA ASP A 422 18.36 -19.48 0.03
C ASP A 422 17.24 -20.11 0.88
N LEU A 423 15.99 -19.64 0.77
CA LEU A 423 14.84 -20.24 1.45
C LEU A 423 14.46 -21.58 0.84
N ASN A 424 14.23 -22.55 1.71
CA ASN A 424 13.59 -23.80 1.35
C ASN A 424 12.06 -23.62 1.33
N VAL A 425 11.48 -23.69 0.13
CA VAL A 425 10.07 -23.39 -0.08
C VAL A 425 9.32 -24.62 -0.55
N THR A 426 8.30 -24.99 0.20
CA THR A 426 7.33 -26.01 -0.20
C THR A 426 5.99 -25.34 -0.52
N VAL A 427 5.30 -25.88 -1.53
CA VAL A 427 3.93 -25.45 -1.86
C VAL A 427 3.01 -26.64 -1.60
N ARG A 428 2.02 -26.45 -0.74
CA ARG A 428 1.04 -27.48 -0.37
C ARG A 428 -0.36 -27.04 -0.77
N GLU A 429 -1.03 -27.87 -1.54
CA GLU A 429 -2.44 -27.71 -1.82
C GLU A 429 -3.26 -28.20 -0.63
N VAL A 430 -4.25 -27.40 -0.24
CA VAL A 430 -5.14 -27.68 0.89
C VAL A 430 -6.58 -27.38 0.49
N ASP A 431 -7.53 -28.08 1.10
CA ASP A 431 -8.96 -27.85 0.83
C ASP A 431 -9.45 -26.52 1.44
N ASP A 432 -8.91 -26.17 2.62
CA ASP A 432 -9.19 -24.89 3.28
C ASP A 432 -8.01 -24.45 4.15
N ILE A 433 -8.00 -23.17 4.51
CA ILE A 433 -7.02 -22.59 5.44
C ILE A 433 -7.73 -22.24 6.74
N ALA A 434 -7.25 -22.82 7.83
CA ALA A 434 -7.84 -22.66 9.15
C ALA A 434 -7.93 -21.19 9.57
N ARG A 435 -9.05 -20.84 10.18
CA ARG A 435 -9.25 -19.52 10.83
C ARG A 435 -8.88 -19.62 12.30
N THR A 436 -8.51 -18.48 12.89
CA THR A 436 -8.29 -18.40 14.34
C THR A 436 -9.59 -18.64 15.11
N SER A 437 -9.51 -18.89 16.44
CA SER A 437 -10.66 -19.01 17.32
C SER A 437 -11.61 -17.78 17.27
N ALA A 438 -11.11 -16.61 16.86
CA ALA A 438 -11.89 -15.40 16.62
C ALA A 438 -12.40 -15.31 15.15
N HIS A 439 -12.46 -16.42 14.41
CA HIS A 439 -12.86 -16.51 13.01
C HIS A 439 -12.05 -15.60 12.04
N LYS A 440 -10.85 -15.16 12.46
CA LYS A 440 -9.97 -14.34 11.63
C LYS A 440 -9.06 -15.22 10.79
N TYR A 441 -8.90 -14.87 9.53
CA TYR A 441 -7.95 -15.47 8.62
C TYR A 441 -6.59 -14.80 8.80
N ARG A 442 -5.53 -15.60 8.98
CA ARG A 442 -4.14 -15.13 9.01
C ARG A 442 -3.46 -15.55 7.72
N TRP A 443 -3.01 -14.57 6.96
CA TRP A 443 -2.36 -14.83 5.68
C TRP A 443 -0.88 -15.20 5.84
N ILE A 444 -0.21 -14.60 6.82
CA ILE A 444 1.16 -14.90 7.20
C ILE A 444 1.15 -15.41 8.63
N VAL A 445 1.79 -16.55 8.84
CA VAL A 445 1.94 -17.17 10.15
C VAL A 445 3.37 -17.61 10.37
N ASN A 446 3.88 -17.41 11.56
CA ASN A 446 5.15 -18.00 11.99
C ASN A 446 4.85 -19.10 12.98
N GLU A 447 5.00 -20.36 12.54
CA GLU A 447 4.81 -21.57 13.34
C GLU A 447 6.14 -22.06 13.91
N TYR A 448 7.25 -21.46 13.49
CA TYR A 448 8.58 -21.78 13.99
C TYR A 448 8.91 -20.94 15.21
N SER A 449 8.90 -21.55 16.38
CA SER A 449 9.43 -20.95 17.61
C SER A 449 10.96 -21.05 17.57
N ARG A 450 11.69 -19.97 17.32
CA ARG A 450 13.10 -19.95 17.69
C ARG A 450 13.16 -20.21 19.19
N GLY A 451 13.78 -21.32 19.60
CA GLY A 451 14.03 -21.59 21.02
C GLY A 451 14.63 -20.34 21.67
N SER A 452 13.92 -19.84 22.67
CA SER A 452 14.30 -18.72 23.49
C SER A 452 15.61 -18.94 24.23
#